data_c1214017e338ac467c25d91f4d0dbba6
#
_entry.id   c1214017e338ac467c25d91f4d0dbba6
#
_cell.length_a   1.000
_cell.length_b   1.000
_cell.length_c   1.000
_cell.angle_alpha   90.00
_cell.angle_beta   90.00
_cell.angle_gamma   90.00
#
_symmetry.space_group_name_H-M   'P 1'
#
loop_
_entity.id
_entity.type
_entity.pdbx_description
1 polymer ?
#
loop_
_entity_poly.entity_id
_entity_poly.type
_entity_poly.pdbx_seq_one_letter_code
_entity_poly.pdbx_strand_id
1 'polypeptide(L)'
;DNNLSSLDVSNNSDLNYLDCTTNNLSSLDVTQNDSLRALYCSNNQLTTLDVSNNIFLEGLNCANNLLSSIDVSQNIYLHWFPCENNFLTTIDLSNNTMLKTLVCFNNLLTSLDVSQNNLLEILNFSENQINTIDVTNNPNLIDLVCQYNNLTSLDLSNQVALSLLVCGYNNLYDLDLSSNVNLTSLWCENNDLVGIDITNNPLLNLVICLNNDLLSLDLRNGSFPNDSLFVVHENNPYLFCINVDDVFYALNYPWVGDSHHYYDTDCNGTTLIDVQNLNKDLLRRIDILGRETKRTKNQPLFYLYDDGTVERRLVIE
;
A
#
# COMPACT_ATOMS: atom_id res chain seq x y z
N ASP A 1 -8.54 -30.59 -6.34
CA ASP A 1 -8.01 -30.51 -7.72
C ASP A 1 -8.56 -31.66 -8.55
N ASN A 2 -9.51 -31.38 -9.44
CA ASN A 2 -10.13 -32.35 -10.35
C ASN A 2 -10.48 -31.62 -11.66
N ASN A 3 -11.01 -32.35 -12.62
CA ASN A 3 -11.47 -31.77 -13.89
C ASN A 3 -13.00 -31.78 -13.97
N LEU A 4 -13.68 -31.53 -12.85
CA LEU A 4 -15.14 -31.52 -12.82
C LEU A 4 -15.65 -30.33 -13.65
N SER A 5 -16.51 -30.61 -14.62
CA SER A 5 -17.23 -29.58 -15.40
C SER A 5 -18.62 -29.29 -14.86
N SER A 6 -19.12 -30.12 -13.94
CA SER A 6 -20.39 -29.92 -13.24
C SER A 6 -20.34 -30.56 -11.85
N LEU A 7 -21.09 -30.00 -10.92
CA LEU A 7 -21.27 -30.52 -9.56
C LEU A 7 -22.72 -30.27 -9.15
N ASP A 8 -23.45 -31.33 -8.79
CA ASP A 8 -24.79 -31.25 -8.26
C ASP A 8 -24.77 -31.55 -6.76
N VAL A 9 -25.15 -30.57 -5.97
CA VAL A 9 -25.27 -30.65 -4.49
C VAL A 9 -26.69 -30.43 -4.00
N SER A 10 -27.66 -30.39 -4.92
CA SER A 10 -29.08 -30.09 -4.61
C SER A 10 -29.72 -30.99 -3.58
N ASN A 11 -29.23 -32.25 -3.45
CA ASN A 11 -29.76 -33.21 -2.48
C ASN A 11 -28.98 -33.24 -1.15
N ASN A 12 -28.04 -32.31 -0.95
CA ASN A 12 -27.21 -32.24 0.25
C ASN A 12 -27.61 -31.05 1.13
N SER A 13 -28.85 -30.98 1.58
CA SER A 13 -29.39 -29.84 2.33
C SER A 13 -28.65 -29.55 3.63
N ASP A 14 -28.06 -30.56 4.29
CA ASP A 14 -27.28 -30.41 5.51
C ASP A 14 -25.81 -30.05 5.28
N LEU A 15 -25.44 -29.75 4.02
CA LEU A 15 -24.06 -29.40 3.64
C LEU A 15 -23.67 -28.08 4.31
N ASN A 16 -22.65 -28.11 5.18
CA ASN A 16 -22.17 -26.92 5.88
C ASN A 16 -20.78 -26.44 5.38
N TYR A 17 -20.06 -27.29 4.66
CA TYR A 17 -18.77 -27.00 4.05
C TYR A 17 -18.68 -27.61 2.65
N LEU A 18 -18.40 -26.79 1.66
CA LEU A 18 -18.16 -27.21 0.29
C LEU A 18 -16.82 -26.66 -0.19
N ASP A 19 -15.92 -27.55 -0.57
CA ASP A 19 -14.70 -27.21 -1.30
C ASP A 19 -14.71 -27.90 -2.68
N CYS A 20 -14.92 -27.09 -3.70
CA CYS A 20 -14.84 -27.47 -5.11
C CYS A 20 -13.76 -26.69 -5.86
N THR A 21 -12.75 -26.21 -5.13
CA THR A 21 -11.61 -25.44 -5.65
C THR A 21 -10.88 -26.21 -6.74
N THR A 22 -10.36 -25.48 -7.73
CA THR A 22 -9.54 -25.99 -8.83
C THR A 22 -10.24 -27.10 -9.61
N ASN A 23 -11.29 -26.70 -10.31
CA ASN A 23 -12.08 -27.53 -11.24
C ASN A 23 -12.38 -26.73 -12.54
N ASN A 24 -13.25 -27.25 -13.38
CA ASN A 24 -13.69 -26.60 -14.62
C ASN A 24 -15.18 -26.23 -14.57
N LEU A 25 -15.69 -25.85 -13.38
CA LEU A 25 -17.10 -25.54 -13.20
C LEU A 25 -17.42 -24.19 -13.87
N SER A 26 -18.34 -24.18 -14.81
CA SER A 26 -18.87 -22.94 -15.42
C SER A 26 -20.13 -22.43 -14.67
N SER A 27 -20.74 -23.25 -13.83
CA SER A 27 -21.84 -22.91 -12.95
C SER A 27 -21.79 -23.75 -11.67
N LEU A 28 -22.31 -23.20 -10.59
CA LEU A 28 -22.47 -23.87 -9.31
C LEU A 28 -23.78 -23.38 -8.68
N ASP A 29 -24.71 -24.30 -8.41
CA ASP A 29 -25.95 -23.97 -7.71
C ASP A 29 -25.86 -24.50 -6.27
N VAL A 30 -25.88 -23.58 -5.31
CA VAL A 30 -25.87 -23.85 -3.87
C VAL A 30 -27.13 -23.34 -3.18
N THR A 31 -28.17 -22.98 -3.94
CA THR A 31 -29.40 -22.37 -3.41
C THR A 31 -30.21 -23.31 -2.52
N GLN A 32 -29.97 -24.64 -2.57
CA GLN A 32 -30.61 -25.65 -1.71
C GLN A 32 -29.76 -26.02 -0.49
N ASN A 33 -28.57 -25.39 -0.32
CA ASN A 33 -27.65 -25.71 0.76
C ASN A 33 -27.63 -24.58 1.79
N ASP A 34 -28.79 -24.30 2.39
CA ASP A 34 -29.01 -23.16 3.29
C ASP A 34 -28.20 -23.27 4.61
N SER A 35 -27.68 -24.46 4.93
CA SER A 35 -26.81 -24.71 6.08
C SER A 35 -25.33 -24.38 5.84
N LEU A 36 -24.92 -23.93 4.62
CA LEU A 36 -23.53 -23.65 4.29
C LEU A 36 -22.93 -22.54 5.16
N ARG A 37 -21.79 -22.86 5.78
CA ARG A 37 -20.95 -21.92 6.53
C ARG A 37 -19.66 -21.57 5.78
N ALA A 38 -19.14 -22.49 4.97
CA ALA A 38 -17.98 -22.23 4.15
C ALA A 38 -18.16 -22.77 2.72
N LEU A 39 -17.93 -21.91 1.74
CA LEU A 39 -17.96 -22.21 0.32
C LEU A 39 -16.64 -21.82 -0.33
N TYR A 40 -15.87 -22.81 -0.78
CA TYR A 40 -14.61 -22.62 -1.51
C TYR A 40 -14.78 -23.12 -2.93
N CYS A 41 -14.90 -22.19 -3.86
CA CYS A 41 -15.10 -22.44 -5.29
C CYS A 41 -14.08 -21.72 -6.17
N SER A 42 -12.94 -21.32 -5.58
CA SER A 42 -11.87 -20.65 -6.31
C SER A 42 -11.28 -21.51 -7.43
N ASN A 43 -10.64 -20.86 -8.41
CA ASN A 43 -10.01 -21.50 -9.56
C ASN A 43 -11.00 -22.38 -10.34
N ASN A 44 -12.05 -21.74 -10.84
CA ASN A 44 -13.08 -22.32 -11.70
C ASN A 44 -13.38 -21.37 -12.88
N GLN A 45 -14.49 -21.55 -13.57
CA GLN A 45 -14.92 -20.74 -14.71
C GLN A 45 -16.32 -20.14 -14.44
N LEU A 46 -16.65 -19.87 -13.16
CA LEU A 46 -17.95 -19.34 -12.77
C LEU A 46 -18.13 -17.93 -13.31
N THR A 47 -19.22 -17.70 -14.04
CA THR A 47 -19.61 -16.36 -14.51
C THR A 47 -20.62 -15.70 -13.59
N THR A 48 -21.32 -16.47 -12.80
CA THR A 48 -22.28 -16.05 -11.77
C THR A 48 -22.20 -16.98 -10.56
N LEU A 49 -22.50 -16.47 -9.38
CA LEU A 49 -22.62 -17.24 -8.15
C LEU A 49 -23.71 -16.62 -7.30
N ASP A 50 -24.77 -17.37 -6.98
CA ASP A 50 -25.85 -16.94 -6.10
C ASP A 50 -25.67 -17.60 -4.72
N VAL A 51 -25.42 -16.77 -3.70
CA VAL A 51 -25.24 -17.15 -2.31
C VAL A 51 -26.34 -16.57 -1.40
N SER A 52 -27.40 -16.02 -1.97
CA SER A 52 -28.46 -15.31 -1.24
C SER A 52 -29.20 -16.19 -0.23
N ASN A 53 -29.29 -17.50 -0.48
CA ASN A 53 -29.90 -18.46 0.45
C ASN A 53 -28.92 -18.98 1.52
N ASN A 54 -27.63 -18.80 1.33
CA ASN A 54 -26.61 -19.32 2.24
C ASN A 54 -26.32 -18.31 3.36
N ILE A 55 -27.36 -17.97 4.10
CA ILE A 55 -27.35 -16.86 5.08
C ILE A 55 -26.39 -17.09 6.26
N PHE A 56 -25.93 -18.32 6.47
CA PHE A 56 -24.98 -18.67 7.53
C PHE A 56 -23.52 -18.69 7.06
N LEU A 57 -23.24 -18.23 5.82
CA LEU A 57 -21.87 -18.18 5.31
C LEU A 57 -20.97 -17.30 6.20
N GLU A 58 -19.92 -17.92 6.71
CA GLU A 58 -18.83 -17.33 7.48
C GLU A 58 -17.60 -17.11 6.61
N GLY A 59 -17.37 -18.00 5.62
CA GLY A 59 -16.28 -17.92 4.65
C GLY A 59 -16.74 -18.17 3.23
N LEU A 60 -16.38 -17.27 2.30
CA LEU A 60 -16.62 -17.41 0.87
C LEU A 60 -15.31 -17.16 0.12
N ASN A 61 -14.81 -18.17 -0.58
CA ASN A 61 -13.70 -18.02 -1.52
C ASN A 61 -14.20 -18.28 -2.94
N CYS A 62 -14.37 -17.20 -3.70
CA CYS A 62 -14.73 -17.26 -5.12
C CYS A 62 -13.64 -16.67 -6.03
N ALA A 63 -12.41 -16.58 -5.54
CA ALA A 63 -11.25 -16.08 -6.28
C ALA A 63 -10.99 -16.85 -7.58
N ASN A 64 -10.33 -16.19 -8.55
CA ASN A 64 -9.92 -16.83 -9.80
C ASN A 64 -11.10 -17.47 -10.53
N ASN A 65 -12.10 -16.66 -10.86
CA ASN A 65 -13.29 -17.01 -11.63
C ASN A 65 -13.55 -15.95 -12.73
N LEU A 66 -14.73 -15.93 -13.28
CA LEU A 66 -15.15 -14.99 -14.33
C LEU A 66 -16.33 -14.12 -13.87
N LEU A 67 -16.44 -13.88 -12.55
CA LEU A 67 -17.56 -13.15 -11.97
C LEU A 67 -17.48 -11.66 -12.33
N SER A 68 -18.56 -11.10 -12.87
CA SER A 68 -18.70 -9.65 -13.09
C SER A 68 -19.43 -8.93 -11.97
N SER A 69 -20.12 -9.68 -11.10
CA SER A 69 -20.78 -9.20 -9.89
C SER A 69 -20.91 -10.33 -8.88
N ILE A 70 -21.05 -9.96 -7.62
CA ILE A 70 -21.37 -10.87 -6.51
C ILE A 70 -22.24 -10.10 -5.51
N ASP A 71 -23.35 -10.69 -5.07
CA ASP A 71 -24.20 -10.14 -4.02
C ASP A 71 -24.00 -10.96 -2.74
N VAL A 72 -23.43 -10.32 -1.71
CA VAL A 72 -23.20 -10.90 -0.39
C VAL A 72 -24.05 -10.23 0.69
N SER A 73 -25.07 -9.47 0.31
CA SER A 73 -25.90 -8.67 1.23
C SER A 73 -26.65 -9.50 2.28
N GLN A 74 -26.93 -10.78 1.99
CA GLN A 74 -27.59 -11.70 2.91
C GLN A 74 -26.61 -12.47 3.82
N ASN A 75 -25.31 -12.44 3.52
CA ASN A 75 -24.29 -13.22 4.22
C ASN A 75 -23.69 -12.40 5.39
N ILE A 76 -24.54 -12.05 6.34
CA ILE A 76 -24.20 -11.10 7.43
C ILE A 76 -23.14 -11.64 8.41
N TYR A 77 -22.87 -12.96 8.40
CA TYR A 77 -21.84 -13.60 9.22
C TYR A 77 -20.51 -13.72 8.51
N LEU A 78 -20.40 -13.20 7.28
CA LEU A 78 -19.19 -13.30 6.48
C LEU A 78 -18.05 -12.56 7.16
N HIS A 79 -16.96 -13.29 7.46
CA HIS A 79 -15.74 -12.73 8.06
C HIS A 79 -14.49 -12.94 7.20
N TRP A 80 -14.53 -13.81 6.19
CA TRP A 80 -13.43 -14.08 5.29
C TRP A 80 -13.92 -14.17 3.84
N PHE A 81 -13.44 -13.23 2.97
CA PHE A 81 -13.96 -13.05 1.63
C PHE A 81 -12.86 -12.78 0.59
N PRO A 82 -12.13 -13.81 0.13
CA PRO A 82 -11.34 -13.77 -1.10
C PRO A 82 -12.22 -13.84 -2.35
N CYS A 83 -12.12 -12.78 -3.18
CA CYS A 83 -12.81 -12.67 -4.47
C CYS A 83 -11.91 -12.07 -5.56
N GLU A 84 -10.59 -12.14 -5.35
CA GLU A 84 -9.59 -11.65 -6.28
C GLU A 84 -9.61 -12.39 -7.62
N ASN A 85 -8.99 -11.76 -8.64
CA ASN A 85 -8.89 -12.30 -10.00
C ASN A 85 -10.27 -12.66 -10.59
N ASN A 86 -11.12 -11.64 -10.67
CA ASN A 86 -12.45 -11.68 -11.28
C ASN A 86 -12.63 -10.42 -12.15
N PHE A 87 -13.85 -10.10 -12.57
CA PHE A 87 -14.21 -8.91 -13.33
C PHE A 87 -15.20 -8.03 -12.56
N LEU A 88 -15.12 -8.03 -11.23
CA LEU A 88 -16.02 -7.28 -10.37
C LEU A 88 -15.82 -5.77 -10.57
N THR A 89 -16.91 -5.06 -10.84
CA THR A 89 -16.90 -3.60 -11.00
C THR A 89 -17.33 -2.88 -9.73
N THR A 90 -18.06 -3.55 -8.85
CA THR A 90 -18.52 -3.07 -7.55
C THR A 90 -18.64 -4.24 -6.57
N ILE A 91 -18.48 -3.95 -5.28
CA ILE A 91 -18.78 -4.87 -4.18
C ILE A 91 -19.51 -4.05 -3.11
N ASP A 92 -20.70 -4.46 -2.72
CA ASP A 92 -21.43 -3.88 -1.58
C ASP A 92 -21.20 -4.73 -0.32
N LEU A 93 -20.54 -4.13 0.67
CA LEU A 93 -20.16 -4.76 1.94
C LEU A 93 -20.92 -4.16 3.14
N SER A 94 -21.93 -3.34 2.89
CA SER A 94 -22.63 -2.59 3.93
C SER A 94 -23.27 -3.46 5.01
N ASN A 95 -23.65 -4.71 4.68
CA ASN A 95 -24.24 -5.65 5.62
C ASN A 95 -23.21 -6.63 6.23
N ASN A 96 -21.99 -6.70 5.73
CA ASN A 96 -20.99 -7.68 6.16
C ASN A 96 -20.12 -7.11 7.30
N THR A 97 -20.76 -6.66 8.37
CA THR A 97 -20.11 -5.95 9.48
C THR A 97 -19.16 -6.82 10.30
N MET A 98 -19.19 -8.14 10.11
CA MET A 98 -18.28 -9.09 10.76
C MET A 98 -17.00 -9.37 9.95
N LEU A 99 -16.83 -8.70 8.80
CA LEU A 99 -15.74 -8.95 7.88
C LEU A 99 -14.39 -8.58 8.52
N LYS A 100 -13.46 -9.54 8.51
CA LYS A 100 -12.08 -9.39 9.02
C LYS A 100 -11.04 -9.43 7.90
N THR A 101 -11.30 -10.20 6.86
CA THR A 101 -10.41 -10.34 5.71
C THR A 101 -11.18 -10.11 4.43
N LEU A 102 -10.76 -9.09 3.68
CA LEU A 102 -11.18 -8.83 2.31
C LEU A 102 -9.98 -8.89 1.38
N VAL A 103 -10.02 -9.79 0.39
CA VAL A 103 -9.04 -9.87 -0.67
C VAL A 103 -9.78 -9.75 -2.00
N CYS A 104 -9.65 -8.61 -2.68
CA CYS A 104 -10.37 -8.30 -3.93
C CYS A 104 -9.45 -7.72 -5.00
N PHE A 105 -8.15 -8.05 -4.94
CA PHE A 105 -7.18 -7.57 -5.93
C PHE A 105 -7.46 -8.13 -7.33
N ASN A 106 -6.90 -7.46 -8.35
CA ASN A 106 -7.07 -7.81 -9.76
C ASN A 106 -8.55 -7.98 -10.13
N ASN A 107 -9.29 -6.86 -10.02
CA ASN A 107 -10.68 -6.69 -10.43
C ASN A 107 -10.82 -5.38 -11.21
N LEU A 108 -12.03 -4.91 -11.45
CA LEU A 108 -12.34 -3.69 -12.18
C LEU A 108 -13.01 -2.62 -11.28
N LEU A 109 -12.68 -2.66 -9.96
CA LEU A 109 -13.28 -1.76 -8.98
C LEU A 109 -12.79 -0.32 -9.21
N THR A 110 -13.71 0.62 -9.26
CA THR A 110 -13.42 2.07 -9.31
C THR A 110 -13.62 2.77 -7.97
N SER A 111 -14.29 2.10 -7.04
CA SER A 111 -14.50 2.52 -5.66
C SER A 111 -14.68 1.30 -4.75
N LEU A 112 -14.40 1.48 -3.47
CA LEU A 112 -14.62 0.47 -2.44
C LEU A 112 -15.02 1.20 -1.16
N ASP A 113 -16.16 0.84 -0.58
CA ASP A 113 -16.62 1.37 0.71
C ASP A 113 -16.47 0.28 1.77
N VAL A 114 -15.61 0.53 2.76
CA VAL A 114 -15.34 -0.35 3.91
C VAL A 114 -15.76 0.30 5.24
N SER A 115 -16.53 1.38 5.19
CA SER A 115 -16.91 2.17 6.37
C SER A 115 -17.72 1.41 7.42
N GLN A 116 -18.42 0.33 7.02
CA GLN A 116 -19.18 -0.52 7.92
C GLN A 116 -18.39 -1.75 8.43
N ASN A 117 -17.20 -1.98 7.91
CA ASN A 117 -16.40 -3.18 8.18
C ASN A 117 -15.30 -2.90 9.22
N ASN A 118 -15.70 -2.41 10.38
CA ASN A 118 -14.78 -1.94 11.44
C ASN A 118 -13.95 -3.04 12.12
N LEU A 119 -14.20 -4.31 11.80
CA LEU A 119 -13.43 -5.46 12.26
C LEU A 119 -12.34 -5.89 11.26
N LEU A 120 -12.17 -5.18 10.12
CA LEU A 120 -11.15 -5.51 9.13
C LEU A 120 -9.76 -5.49 9.75
N GLU A 121 -9.07 -6.63 9.58
CA GLU A 121 -7.68 -6.87 9.97
C GLU A 121 -6.78 -6.92 8.71
N ILE A 122 -7.29 -7.49 7.60
CA ILE A 122 -6.59 -7.62 6.32
C ILE A 122 -7.45 -7.05 5.20
N LEU A 123 -6.90 -6.07 4.47
CA LEU A 123 -7.52 -5.47 3.31
C LEU A 123 -6.53 -5.45 2.14
N ASN A 124 -6.83 -6.22 1.09
CA ASN A 124 -6.08 -6.20 -0.17
C ASN A 124 -7.01 -5.90 -1.33
N PHE A 125 -6.88 -4.70 -1.91
CA PHE A 125 -7.58 -4.27 -3.11
C PHE A 125 -6.64 -3.81 -4.23
N SER A 126 -5.40 -4.30 -4.22
CA SER A 126 -4.42 -3.99 -5.27
C SER A 126 -4.92 -4.32 -6.69
N GLU A 127 -4.26 -3.77 -7.69
CA GLU A 127 -4.60 -4.04 -9.10
C GLU A 127 -6.08 -3.78 -9.42
N ASN A 128 -6.55 -2.55 -9.09
CA ASN A 128 -7.88 -2.04 -9.39
C ASN A 128 -7.77 -0.63 -9.99
N GLN A 129 -8.85 0.14 -10.03
CA GLN A 129 -8.91 1.49 -10.59
C GLN A 129 -9.40 2.51 -9.54
N ILE A 130 -9.09 2.27 -8.27
CA ILE A 130 -9.60 3.05 -7.14
C ILE A 130 -8.78 4.34 -7.00
N ASN A 131 -9.47 5.50 -6.97
CA ASN A 131 -8.84 6.81 -6.85
C ASN A 131 -8.73 7.30 -5.39
N THR A 132 -9.65 6.86 -4.54
CA THR A 132 -9.72 7.24 -3.13
C THR A 132 -10.24 6.08 -2.31
N ILE A 133 -9.75 5.97 -1.10
CA ILE A 133 -10.22 5.01 -0.09
C ILE A 133 -10.29 5.71 1.26
N ASP A 134 -11.37 5.48 2.00
CA ASP A 134 -11.48 5.90 3.40
C ASP A 134 -11.40 4.66 4.29
N VAL A 135 -10.31 4.55 5.04
CA VAL A 135 -10.07 3.46 6.00
C VAL A 135 -10.16 3.95 7.45
N THR A 136 -10.60 5.18 7.69
CA THR A 136 -10.63 5.79 9.04
C THR A 136 -11.50 5.00 10.03
N ASN A 137 -12.48 4.25 9.54
CA ASN A 137 -13.34 3.38 10.34
C ASN A 137 -12.81 1.93 10.50
N ASN A 138 -11.58 1.65 10.07
CA ASN A 138 -10.98 0.32 10.15
C ASN A 138 -9.73 0.31 11.06
N PRO A 139 -9.86 0.62 12.36
CA PRO A 139 -8.70 0.80 13.26
C PRO A 139 -7.95 -0.50 13.58
N ASN A 140 -8.52 -1.65 13.24
CA ASN A 140 -7.93 -2.97 13.46
C ASN A 140 -7.07 -3.46 12.29
N LEU A 141 -6.89 -2.66 11.22
CA LEU A 141 -6.08 -3.04 10.08
C LEU A 141 -4.63 -3.32 10.51
N ILE A 142 -4.18 -4.54 10.18
CA ILE A 142 -2.82 -5.03 10.37
C ILE A 142 -2.09 -5.01 9.03
N ASP A 143 -2.77 -5.48 7.97
CA ASP A 143 -2.24 -5.52 6.61
C ASP A 143 -3.11 -4.69 5.67
N LEU A 144 -2.52 -3.69 5.02
CA LEU A 144 -3.13 -2.89 3.98
C LEU A 144 -2.31 -3.01 2.69
N VAL A 145 -2.90 -3.62 1.66
CA VAL A 145 -2.28 -3.80 0.34
C VAL A 145 -3.15 -3.13 -0.71
N CYS A 146 -2.66 -2.01 -1.26
CA CYS A 146 -3.40 -1.16 -2.19
C CYS A 146 -2.60 -0.74 -3.42
N GLN A 147 -1.50 -1.43 -3.71
CA GLN A 147 -0.64 -1.14 -4.87
C GLN A 147 -1.39 -1.27 -6.20
N TYR A 148 -0.85 -0.63 -7.26
CA TYR A 148 -1.45 -0.64 -8.60
C TYR A 148 -2.90 -0.16 -8.59
N ASN A 149 -3.11 1.07 -8.12
CA ASN A 149 -4.36 1.81 -8.13
C ASN A 149 -4.09 3.26 -8.61
N ASN A 150 -5.04 4.16 -8.43
CA ASN A 150 -4.91 5.57 -8.80
C ASN A 150 -5.01 6.48 -7.56
N LEU A 151 -4.60 5.99 -6.38
CA LEU A 151 -4.72 6.73 -5.12
C LEU A 151 -3.83 7.98 -5.15
N THR A 152 -4.41 9.13 -4.80
CA THR A 152 -3.68 10.41 -4.68
C THR A 152 -3.41 10.81 -3.25
N SER A 153 -4.08 10.18 -2.29
CA SER A 153 -3.90 10.36 -0.85
C SER A 153 -4.31 9.11 -0.09
N LEU A 154 -3.76 8.94 1.12
CA LEU A 154 -4.09 7.83 2.01
C LEU A 154 -3.97 8.32 3.45
N ASP A 155 -5.10 8.40 4.16
CA ASP A 155 -5.15 8.77 5.58
C ASP A 155 -5.04 7.51 6.45
N LEU A 156 -3.92 7.39 7.18
CA LEU A 156 -3.61 6.27 8.06
C LEU A 156 -3.59 6.67 9.55
N SER A 157 -4.16 7.81 9.89
CA SER A 157 -4.10 8.38 11.24
C SER A 157 -4.75 7.50 12.32
N ASN A 158 -5.69 6.64 11.94
CA ASN A 158 -6.40 5.73 12.85
C ASN A 158 -5.88 4.29 12.81
N GLN A 159 -4.95 3.93 11.90
CA GLN A 159 -4.48 2.55 11.70
C GLN A 159 -3.28 2.24 12.59
N VAL A 160 -3.46 2.37 13.90
CA VAL A 160 -2.37 2.18 14.89
C VAL A 160 -1.85 0.74 14.98
N ALA A 161 -2.64 -0.24 14.53
CA ALA A 161 -2.26 -1.65 14.50
C ALA A 161 -1.50 -2.06 13.23
N LEU A 162 -1.36 -1.14 12.25
CA LEU A 162 -0.81 -1.44 10.93
C LEU A 162 0.64 -1.92 11.04
N SER A 163 0.90 -3.12 10.49
CA SER A 163 2.20 -3.77 10.45
C SER A 163 2.76 -3.84 9.03
N LEU A 164 1.91 -4.08 8.05
CA LEU A 164 2.28 -4.10 6.63
C LEU A 164 1.52 -3.03 5.86
N LEU A 165 2.26 -2.16 5.16
CA LEU A 165 1.71 -1.24 4.17
C LEU A 165 2.36 -1.46 2.81
N VAL A 166 1.56 -1.81 1.81
CA VAL A 166 1.96 -1.93 0.40
C VAL A 166 1.11 -1.00 -0.42
N CYS A 167 1.62 0.19 -0.74
CA CYS A 167 0.92 1.26 -1.46
C CYS A 167 1.68 1.74 -2.71
N GLY A 168 2.64 0.96 -3.18
CA GLY A 168 3.39 1.26 -4.41
C GLY A 168 2.51 1.36 -5.67
N TYR A 169 3.05 1.96 -6.73
CA TYR A 169 2.33 2.11 -8.02
C TYR A 169 0.98 2.80 -7.86
N ASN A 170 1.02 4.00 -7.27
CA ASN A 170 -0.10 4.92 -7.11
C ASN A 170 0.35 6.34 -7.50
N ASN A 171 -0.41 7.37 -7.11
CA ASN A 171 -0.09 8.78 -7.35
C ASN A 171 -0.01 9.55 -6.02
N LEU A 172 0.49 8.91 -4.98
CA LEU A 172 0.62 9.52 -3.65
C LEU A 172 1.70 10.59 -3.67
N TYR A 173 1.36 11.80 -3.22
CA TYR A 173 2.29 12.92 -3.09
C TYR A 173 2.87 13.02 -1.68
N ASP A 174 2.11 12.58 -0.68
CA ASP A 174 2.48 12.62 0.73
C ASP A 174 2.01 11.35 1.42
N LEU A 175 2.71 10.95 2.49
CA LEU A 175 2.39 9.77 3.29
C LEU A 175 2.80 10.02 4.76
N ASP A 176 1.82 10.30 5.61
CA ASP A 176 2.02 10.47 7.05
C ASP A 176 1.94 9.11 7.76
N LEU A 177 3.07 8.68 8.33
CA LEU A 177 3.22 7.43 9.06
C LEU A 177 3.32 7.62 10.58
N SER A 178 3.13 8.84 11.07
CA SER A 178 3.38 9.21 12.48
C SER A 178 2.55 8.44 13.49
N SER A 179 1.36 7.94 13.09
CA SER A 179 0.48 7.13 13.93
C SER A 179 0.75 5.62 13.86
N ASN A 180 1.51 5.15 12.87
CA ASN A 180 1.65 3.73 12.55
C ASN A 180 2.88 3.11 13.23
N VAL A 181 2.95 3.23 14.55
CA VAL A 181 4.11 2.84 15.38
C VAL A 181 4.45 1.35 15.34
N ASN A 182 3.51 0.51 14.90
CA ASN A 182 3.68 -0.92 14.76
C ASN A 182 4.12 -1.37 13.35
N LEU A 183 4.35 -0.41 12.44
CA LEU A 183 4.71 -0.72 11.06
C LEU A 183 6.08 -1.43 11.01
N THR A 184 6.11 -2.60 10.37
CA THR A 184 7.31 -3.43 10.20
C THR A 184 7.81 -3.42 8.76
N SER A 185 6.92 -3.20 7.78
CA SER A 185 7.23 -3.24 6.36
C SER A 185 6.47 -2.16 5.60
N LEU A 186 7.20 -1.35 4.83
CA LEU A 186 6.67 -0.28 3.99
C LEU A 186 7.12 -0.47 2.53
N TRP A 187 6.16 -0.58 1.62
CA TRP A 187 6.36 -0.61 0.17
C TRP A 187 5.59 0.55 -0.45
N CYS A 188 6.29 1.61 -0.83
CA CYS A 188 5.68 2.83 -1.38
C CYS A 188 6.38 3.29 -2.66
N GLU A 189 7.02 2.36 -3.36
CA GLU A 189 7.70 2.61 -4.63
C GLU A 189 6.75 3.07 -5.72
N ASN A 190 7.27 3.78 -6.73
CA ASN A 190 6.50 4.24 -7.90
C ASN A 190 5.28 5.07 -7.48
N ASN A 191 5.54 6.18 -6.81
CA ASN A 191 4.59 7.22 -6.44
C ASN A 191 5.20 8.59 -6.76
N ASP A 192 4.53 9.68 -6.35
CA ASP A 192 5.00 11.07 -6.49
C ASP A 192 5.44 11.64 -5.13
N LEU A 193 5.88 10.78 -4.19
CA LEU A 193 6.22 11.19 -2.81
C LEU A 193 7.39 12.16 -2.80
N VAL A 194 7.23 13.26 -2.05
CA VAL A 194 8.28 14.28 -1.88
C VAL A 194 9.07 14.13 -0.58
N GLY A 195 8.59 13.37 0.37
CA GLY A 195 9.27 13.09 1.63
C GLY A 195 8.74 11.84 2.31
N ILE A 196 9.64 11.16 3.04
CA ILE A 196 9.31 10.03 3.92
C ILE A 196 10.00 10.27 5.25
N ASP A 197 9.24 10.18 6.33
CA ASP A 197 9.70 10.27 7.71
C ASP A 197 9.26 9.01 8.46
N ILE A 198 10.24 8.20 8.90
CA ILE A 198 9.99 6.99 9.69
C ILE A 198 10.43 7.11 11.15
N THR A 199 10.65 8.34 11.64
CA THR A 199 11.13 8.58 13.00
C THR A 199 10.21 8.04 14.09
N ASN A 200 8.92 7.86 13.77
CA ASN A 200 7.92 7.28 14.67
C ASN A 200 7.67 5.77 14.45
N ASN A 201 8.45 5.11 13.59
CA ASN A 201 8.21 3.70 13.22
C ASN A 201 9.39 2.81 13.65
N PRO A 202 9.62 2.60 14.96
CA PRO A 202 10.82 1.92 15.47
C PRO A 202 10.87 0.42 15.14
N LEU A 203 9.79 -0.17 14.65
CA LEU A 203 9.72 -1.58 14.29
C LEU A 203 9.96 -1.83 12.79
N LEU A 204 10.11 -0.77 11.98
CA LEU A 204 10.38 -0.93 10.55
C LEU A 204 11.69 -1.66 10.32
N ASN A 205 11.63 -2.72 9.52
CA ASN A 205 12.78 -3.50 9.07
C ASN A 205 12.92 -3.54 7.53
N LEU A 206 11.90 -3.07 6.79
CA LEU A 206 11.92 -2.99 5.34
C LEU A 206 11.25 -1.70 4.88
N VAL A 207 11.97 -0.91 4.05
CA VAL A 207 11.44 0.28 3.36
C VAL A 207 11.81 0.20 1.89
N ILE A 208 10.83 0.12 1.02
CA ILE A 208 10.98 0.18 -0.43
C ILE A 208 10.31 1.47 -0.91
N CYS A 209 11.13 2.46 -1.28
CA CYS A 209 10.66 3.79 -1.69
C CYS A 209 11.31 4.28 -3.00
N LEU A 210 11.75 3.33 -3.82
CA LEU A 210 12.36 3.65 -5.12
C LEU A 210 11.35 4.29 -6.08
N ASN A 211 11.85 5.02 -7.09
CA ASN A 211 11.03 5.69 -8.11
C ASN A 211 9.99 6.63 -7.48
N ASN A 212 10.47 7.64 -6.77
CA ASN A 212 9.68 8.74 -6.22
C ASN A 212 10.37 10.08 -6.51
N ASP A 213 9.76 11.19 -6.08
CA ASP A 213 10.31 12.54 -6.20
C ASP A 213 10.85 13.06 -4.86
N LEU A 214 11.47 12.18 -4.05
CA LEU A 214 11.90 12.51 -2.70
C LEU A 214 12.89 13.68 -2.68
N LEU A 215 12.60 14.66 -1.85
CA LEU A 215 13.48 15.75 -1.44
C LEU A 215 14.07 15.49 -0.04
N SER A 216 13.38 14.66 0.76
CA SER A 216 13.81 14.28 2.10
C SER A 216 13.49 12.83 2.40
N LEU A 217 14.40 12.17 3.11
CA LEU A 217 14.22 10.83 3.64
C LEU A 217 14.82 10.79 5.05
N ASP A 218 13.97 10.59 6.06
CA ASP A 218 14.41 10.51 7.45
C ASP A 218 14.24 9.09 7.97
N LEU A 219 15.37 8.40 8.13
CA LEU A 219 15.45 7.01 8.56
C LEU A 219 15.85 6.86 10.04
N ARG A 220 15.83 7.95 10.82
CA ARG A 220 16.17 7.96 12.26
C ARG A 220 15.02 7.39 13.09
N ASN A 221 14.84 6.09 13.03
CA ASN A 221 13.75 5.40 13.75
C ASN A 221 14.15 4.88 15.13
N GLY A 222 15.39 5.13 15.57
CA GLY A 222 15.88 4.77 16.90
C GLY A 222 16.14 3.27 17.12
N SER A 223 16.11 2.45 16.07
CA SER A 223 16.34 1.00 16.18
C SER A 223 17.83 0.61 16.25
N PHE A 224 18.73 1.57 15.97
CA PHE A 224 20.18 1.35 16.08
C PHE A 224 20.63 1.02 17.53
N PRO A 225 21.57 0.05 17.76
CA PRO A 225 22.39 -0.71 16.81
C PRO A 225 21.84 -2.13 16.50
N ASN A 226 20.65 -2.50 16.93
CA ASN A 226 20.09 -3.84 16.72
C ASN A 226 19.36 -3.98 15.38
N ASP A 227 19.71 -3.15 14.44
CA ASP A 227 18.90 -2.85 13.27
C ASP A 227 19.02 -3.88 12.16
N SER A 228 17.87 -4.38 11.71
CA SER A 228 17.72 -5.12 10.48
C SER A 228 17.07 -4.28 9.36
N LEU A 229 17.01 -2.94 9.51
CA LEU A 229 16.36 -2.08 8.52
C LEU A 229 17.07 -2.19 7.16
N PHE A 230 16.35 -2.68 6.18
CA PHE A 230 16.77 -2.70 4.79
C PHE A 230 16.00 -1.64 4.00
N VAL A 231 16.72 -0.81 3.24
CA VAL A 231 16.11 0.31 2.50
C VAL A 231 16.50 0.23 1.03
N VAL A 232 15.51 0.39 0.15
CA VAL A 232 15.70 0.58 -1.28
C VAL A 232 15.13 1.93 -1.67
N HIS A 233 16.02 2.87 -2.06
CA HIS A 233 15.67 4.27 -2.34
C HIS A 233 16.26 4.78 -3.66
N GLU A 234 16.49 3.88 -4.63
CA GLU A 234 16.96 4.23 -5.98
C GLU A 234 15.95 5.07 -6.76
N ASN A 235 16.43 5.77 -7.78
CA ASN A 235 15.61 6.59 -8.68
C ASN A 235 14.79 7.65 -7.91
N ASN A 236 15.48 8.37 -7.01
CA ASN A 236 15.00 9.57 -6.35
C ASN A 236 15.92 10.73 -6.71
N PRO A 237 15.80 11.32 -7.91
CA PRO A 237 16.81 12.21 -8.49
C PRO A 237 17.03 13.50 -7.70
N TYR A 238 16.11 13.88 -6.84
CA TYR A 238 16.16 15.10 -6.03
C TYR A 238 16.57 14.85 -4.58
N LEU A 239 16.75 13.58 -4.19
CA LEU A 239 17.22 13.19 -2.86
C LEU A 239 18.75 13.22 -2.82
N PHE A 240 19.32 14.08 -2.00
CA PHE A 240 20.78 14.18 -1.85
C PHE A 240 21.24 13.70 -0.49
N CYS A 241 20.61 14.17 0.57
CA CYS A 241 20.96 13.83 1.93
C CYS A 241 19.87 12.99 2.59
N ILE A 242 20.28 11.91 3.24
CA ILE A 242 19.40 11.00 3.96
C ILE A 242 19.75 11.06 5.44
N ASN A 243 18.77 11.41 6.27
CA ASN A 243 18.94 11.41 7.72
C ASN A 243 19.00 9.98 8.26
N VAL A 244 20.04 9.69 9.05
CA VAL A 244 20.27 8.37 9.66
C VAL A 244 20.70 8.51 11.11
N ASP A 245 20.43 7.50 11.93
CA ASP A 245 20.90 7.46 13.32
C ASP A 245 22.44 7.35 13.40
N ASP A 246 23.05 6.60 12.49
CA ASP A 246 24.49 6.38 12.41
C ASP A 246 24.99 6.27 10.97
N VAL A 247 25.84 7.23 10.58
CA VAL A 247 26.41 7.30 9.23
C VAL A 247 27.34 6.11 8.92
N PHE A 248 28.14 5.67 9.90
CA PHE A 248 29.03 4.54 9.69
C PHE A 248 28.27 3.25 9.41
N TYR A 249 27.17 3.04 10.11
CA TYR A 249 26.27 1.92 9.86
C TYR A 249 25.64 2.01 8.47
N ALA A 250 25.04 3.15 8.11
CA ALA A 250 24.40 3.36 6.82
C ALA A 250 25.35 3.10 5.62
N LEU A 251 26.62 3.51 5.74
CA LEU A 251 27.64 3.28 4.72
C LEU A 251 28.07 1.81 4.58
N ASN A 252 27.91 1.01 5.62
CA ASN A 252 28.36 -0.39 5.64
C ASN A 252 27.21 -1.40 5.51
N TYR A 253 25.95 -0.93 5.54
CA TYR A 253 24.78 -1.78 5.33
C TYR A 253 24.41 -1.86 3.84
N PRO A 254 23.90 -2.99 3.35
CA PRO A 254 23.64 -3.17 1.93
C PRO A 254 22.35 -2.47 1.46
N TRP A 255 22.15 -1.21 1.85
CA TRP A 255 21.07 -0.40 1.29
C TRP A 255 21.29 -0.12 -0.19
N VAL A 256 20.21 0.00 -0.94
CA VAL A 256 20.25 0.19 -2.39
C VAL A 256 19.76 1.59 -2.72
N GLY A 257 20.64 2.41 -3.26
CA GLY A 257 20.34 3.81 -3.57
C GLY A 257 21.22 4.38 -4.68
N ASP A 258 20.91 5.61 -5.11
CA ASP A 258 21.63 6.30 -6.15
C ASP A 258 23.02 6.76 -5.67
N SER A 259 24.00 6.79 -6.54
CA SER A 259 25.39 7.10 -6.21
C SER A 259 25.63 8.55 -5.76
N HIS A 260 24.65 9.44 -5.96
CA HIS A 260 24.72 10.84 -5.52
C HIS A 260 24.13 11.06 -4.11
N HIS A 261 23.51 10.05 -3.52
CA HIS A 261 23.00 10.12 -2.15
C HIS A 261 24.16 10.07 -1.14
N TYR A 262 24.05 10.84 -0.07
CA TYR A 262 24.92 10.73 1.10
C TYR A 262 24.10 10.70 2.39
N TYR A 263 24.70 10.18 3.45
CA TYR A 263 24.04 10.01 4.74
C TYR A 263 24.59 11.01 5.75
N ASP A 264 23.71 11.61 6.55
CA ASP A 264 24.08 12.50 7.65
C ASP A 264 23.12 12.26 8.83
N THR A 265 23.55 12.59 10.02
CA THR A 265 22.68 12.60 11.23
C THR A 265 21.77 13.82 11.28
N ASP A 266 22.09 14.86 10.52
CA ASP A 266 21.29 16.09 10.39
C ASP A 266 21.43 16.73 9.01
N CYS A 267 20.60 16.32 8.08
CA CYS A 267 20.51 16.91 6.75
C CYS A 267 20.01 18.38 6.74
N ASN A 268 19.51 18.90 7.85
CA ASN A 268 19.13 20.30 8.02
C ASN A 268 20.32 21.14 8.48
N GLY A 269 21.36 20.49 9.00
CA GLY A 269 22.62 21.15 9.35
C GLY A 269 23.27 21.70 8.08
N THR A 270 23.64 22.96 8.10
CA THR A 270 24.48 23.56 7.08
C THR A 270 25.91 23.04 7.25
N THR A 271 26.18 21.80 6.87
CA THR A 271 27.52 21.45 6.47
C THR A 271 27.71 22.09 5.11
N LEU A 272 28.26 23.30 5.13
CA LEU A 272 29.00 23.82 4.02
C LEU A 272 30.04 22.75 3.69
N ILE A 273 29.74 21.83 2.78
CA ILE A 273 30.82 21.18 2.03
C ILE A 273 31.51 22.35 1.33
N ASP A 274 32.65 22.72 1.86
CA ASP A 274 33.52 23.66 1.26
C ASP A 274 34.05 23.00 -0.05
N VAL A 275 33.19 23.04 -1.08
CA VAL A 275 33.56 22.59 -2.43
C VAL A 275 34.51 23.64 -2.97
N GLN A 276 35.76 23.52 -2.53
CA GLN A 276 36.86 24.23 -3.18
C GLN A 276 36.91 23.75 -4.62
N ASN A 277 36.58 24.69 -5.53
CA ASN A 277 36.90 24.68 -6.94
C ASN A 277 36.24 23.60 -7.83
N LEU A 278 35.01 23.86 -8.20
CA LEU A 278 34.57 23.52 -9.55
C LEU A 278 34.02 24.80 -10.18
N ASN A 279 34.51 25.16 -11.36
CA ASN A 279 33.93 26.22 -12.18
C ASN A 279 32.54 25.73 -12.63
N LYS A 280 31.55 26.06 -11.83
CA LYS A 280 30.15 25.71 -12.10
C LYS A 280 29.37 26.97 -12.40
N ASP A 281 28.71 27.01 -13.52
CA ASP A 281 27.80 28.10 -13.85
C ASP A 281 26.39 27.81 -13.32
N LEU A 282 25.88 28.75 -12.52
CA LEU A 282 24.53 28.65 -11.98
C LEU A 282 23.49 28.82 -13.09
N LEU A 283 22.74 27.75 -13.40
CA LEU A 283 21.69 27.77 -14.42
C LEU A 283 20.38 28.37 -13.88
N ARG A 284 19.93 27.91 -12.72
CA ARG A 284 18.59 28.28 -12.14
C ARG A 284 18.61 28.33 -10.63
N ARG A 285 17.69 29.11 -10.07
CA ARG A 285 17.29 29.05 -8.66
C ARG A 285 15.80 28.76 -8.59
N ILE A 286 15.42 27.73 -7.85
CA ILE A 286 14.03 27.33 -7.67
C ILE A 286 13.68 27.29 -6.19
N ASP A 287 12.39 27.53 -5.89
CA ASP A 287 11.84 27.34 -4.54
C ASP A 287 11.53 25.85 -4.30
N ILE A 288 11.03 25.52 -3.12
CA ILE A 288 10.63 24.16 -2.73
C ILE A 288 9.50 23.57 -3.60
N LEU A 289 8.86 24.40 -4.44
CA LEU A 289 7.82 23.99 -5.39
C LEU A 289 8.34 23.93 -6.83
N GLY A 290 9.68 23.99 -7.03
CA GLY A 290 10.30 23.94 -8.35
C GLY A 290 10.14 25.22 -9.21
N ARG A 291 9.59 26.32 -8.66
CA ARG A 291 9.37 27.56 -9.40
C ARG A 291 10.63 28.42 -9.40
N GLU A 292 11.02 28.94 -10.56
CA GLU A 292 12.09 29.93 -10.64
C GLU A 292 11.83 31.13 -9.74
N THR A 293 12.79 31.50 -8.90
CA THR A 293 12.64 32.58 -7.95
C THR A 293 13.93 33.40 -7.80
N LYS A 294 13.75 34.67 -7.41
CA LYS A 294 14.86 35.50 -6.94
C LYS A 294 15.19 35.14 -5.50
N ARG A 295 16.42 35.48 -5.06
CA ARG A 295 16.88 35.24 -3.69
C ARG A 295 15.87 35.79 -2.68
N THR A 296 15.22 34.89 -1.91
CA THR A 296 14.27 35.22 -0.84
C THR A 296 14.90 34.85 0.51
N LYS A 297 14.68 35.68 1.54
CA LYS A 297 15.17 35.47 2.91
C LYS A 297 14.33 34.43 3.63
N ASN A 298 14.98 33.60 4.47
CA ASN A 298 14.35 32.61 5.35
C ASN A 298 13.51 31.55 4.63
N GLN A 299 13.82 31.28 3.37
CA GLN A 299 13.24 30.14 2.63
C GLN A 299 14.36 29.34 1.98
N PRO A 300 14.29 28.01 2.00
CA PRO A 300 15.25 27.18 1.28
C PRO A 300 15.09 27.39 -0.22
N LEU A 301 16.23 27.60 -0.90
CA LEU A 301 16.31 27.72 -2.34
C LEU A 301 17.23 26.64 -2.88
N PHE A 302 16.89 26.10 -4.03
CA PHE A 302 17.72 25.16 -4.77
C PHE A 302 18.43 25.89 -5.89
N TYR A 303 19.74 25.71 -5.96
CA TYR A 303 20.63 26.26 -6.98
C TYR A 303 21.06 25.12 -7.90
N LEU A 304 20.61 25.16 -9.15
CA LEU A 304 20.94 24.17 -10.17
C LEU A 304 22.15 24.70 -10.98
N TYR A 305 23.13 23.86 -11.18
CA TYR A 305 24.36 24.18 -11.92
C TYR A 305 24.44 23.44 -13.26
N ASP A 306 25.33 23.90 -14.14
CA ASP A 306 25.52 23.37 -15.49
C ASP A 306 26.11 21.95 -15.52
N ASP A 307 26.73 21.50 -14.43
CA ASP A 307 27.24 20.14 -14.26
C ASP A 307 26.20 19.15 -13.76
N GLY A 308 24.92 19.59 -13.61
CA GLY A 308 23.81 18.80 -13.11
C GLY A 308 23.73 18.76 -11.59
N THR A 309 24.63 19.43 -10.87
CA THR A 309 24.55 19.49 -9.40
C THR A 309 23.48 20.47 -8.95
N VAL A 310 22.87 20.14 -7.81
CA VAL A 310 21.87 20.98 -7.13
C VAL A 310 22.35 21.27 -5.72
N GLU A 311 22.39 22.55 -5.35
CA GLU A 311 22.71 22.99 -3.98
C GLU A 311 21.49 23.60 -3.32
N ARG A 312 21.15 23.18 -2.11
CA ARG A 312 20.19 23.85 -1.26
C ARG A 312 20.88 24.94 -0.44
N ARG A 313 20.35 26.14 -0.45
CA ARG A 313 20.84 27.24 0.38
C ARG A 313 19.69 27.90 1.15
N LEU A 314 19.88 28.07 2.46
CA LEU A 314 19.04 28.90 3.31
C LEU A 314 19.78 30.22 3.56
N VAL A 315 19.22 31.33 3.12
CA VAL A 315 19.78 32.64 3.40
C VAL A 315 19.11 33.17 4.66
N ILE A 316 19.84 33.10 5.77
CA ILE A 316 19.48 33.69 7.06
C ILE A 316 20.18 35.06 7.15
N GLU A 317 19.45 36.13 7.41
CA GLU A 317 19.95 37.42 7.87
C GLU A 317 19.26 37.82 9.16
#